data_7689fe40b2704f0b33422a4b61a24411
#
_entry.id   7689fe40b2704f0b33422a4b61a24411
#
_cell.length_a   1.000
_cell.length_b   1.000
_cell.length_c   1.000
_cell.angle_alpha   90.00
_cell.angle_beta   90.00
_cell.angle_gamma   90.00
#
_symmetry.space_group_name_H-M   'P 1'
#
loop_
_entity.id
_entity.type
_entity.pdbx_description
1 polymer ?
#
loop_
_entity_poly.entity_id
_entity_poly.type
_entity_poly.pdbx_seq_one_letter_code
_entity_poly.pdbx_strand_id
1 'polypeptide(L)'
;MSKLDAMPTELKKIDVKQGVGKEALSGKPVIVHYTGWLYDPSKPDNKGAKFDSSRDRQVPFGFFLGGGKVIKGWDEGVVGMMVGGQRTLIIPPSYGYGERGAGGVIPPNATLIFDVELIDVK
;
A
#
# COMPACT_ATOMS: atom_id res chain seq x y z
N MET A 1 -20.52 -16.44 8.03
CA MET A 1 -19.39 -15.63 8.49
C MET A 1 -19.67 -14.16 8.20
N SER A 2 -19.48 -13.31 9.18
CA SER A 2 -19.69 -11.87 8.98
C SER A 2 -18.56 -11.25 8.20
N LYS A 3 -18.79 -10.06 7.63
CA LYS A 3 -17.73 -9.33 6.92
C LYS A 3 -16.60 -8.94 7.86
N LEU A 4 -16.90 -8.69 9.14
CA LEU A 4 -15.87 -8.39 10.13
C LEU A 4 -14.89 -9.55 10.31
N ASP A 5 -15.40 -10.79 10.28
CA ASP A 5 -14.55 -11.97 10.40
C ASP A 5 -13.65 -12.16 9.18
N ALA A 6 -14.02 -11.56 8.05
CA ALA A 6 -13.25 -11.63 6.82
C ALA A 6 -12.23 -10.49 6.70
N MET A 7 -12.25 -9.50 7.60
CA MET A 7 -11.32 -8.36 7.55
C MET A 7 -9.92 -8.82 7.94
N PRO A 8 -8.89 -8.42 7.17
CA PRO A 8 -7.51 -8.78 7.50
C PRO A 8 -7.07 -8.16 8.83
N THR A 9 -6.33 -8.94 9.63
CA THR A 9 -5.72 -8.47 10.87
C THR A 9 -4.22 -8.31 10.73
N GLU A 10 -3.66 -8.76 9.61
CA GLU A 10 -2.24 -8.69 9.33
C GLU A 10 -2.01 -8.06 7.97
N LEU A 11 -0.83 -7.46 7.80
CA LEU A 11 -0.41 -6.95 6.50
C LEU A 11 -0.34 -8.10 5.50
N LYS A 12 -0.96 -7.92 4.34
CA LYS A 12 -0.93 -8.90 3.25
C LYS A 12 -0.24 -8.30 2.03
N LYS A 13 0.65 -9.07 1.44
CA LYS A 13 1.40 -8.73 0.23
C LYS A 13 1.03 -9.72 -0.87
N ILE A 14 0.45 -9.23 -1.95
CA ILE A 14 0.02 -10.08 -3.06
C ILE A 14 0.76 -9.62 -4.30
N ASP A 15 1.72 -10.43 -4.77
CA ASP A 15 2.47 -10.08 -5.98
C ASP A 15 1.61 -10.32 -7.21
N VAL A 16 1.39 -9.25 -7.97
CA VAL A 16 0.62 -9.26 -9.21
C VAL A 16 1.53 -9.48 -10.40
N LYS A 17 2.71 -8.85 -10.36
CA LYS A 17 3.71 -8.98 -11.41
C LYS A 17 5.09 -8.97 -10.76
N GLN A 18 5.93 -9.93 -11.11
CA GLN A 18 7.30 -9.99 -10.63
C GLN A 18 8.17 -9.03 -11.43
N GLY A 19 8.91 -8.15 -10.75
CA GLY A 19 9.90 -7.30 -11.40
C GLY A 19 11.19 -8.05 -11.63
N VAL A 20 12.09 -7.42 -12.39
CA VAL A 20 13.39 -8.03 -12.75
C VAL A 20 14.56 -7.11 -12.44
N GLY A 21 14.32 -5.87 -12.03
CA GLY A 21 15.38 -4.91 -11.70
C GLY A 21 15.85 -5.00 -10.28
N LYS A 22 16.40 -3.88 -9.77
CA LYS A 22 16.92 -3.81 -8.40
C LYS A 22 15.85 -4.14 -7.36
N GLU A 23 16.27 -4.77 -6.29
CA GLU A 23 15.40 -5.12 -5.18
C GLU A 23 15.25 -3.96 -4.20
N ALA A 24 14.02 -3.72 -3.74
CA ALA A 24 13.73 -2.73 -2.71
C ALA A 24 14.12 -3.29 -1.34
N LEU A 25 15.15 -2.71 -0.75
CA LEU A 25 15.67 -3.09 0.55
C LEU A 25 15.47 -1.96 1.55
N SER A 26 15.26 -2.32 2.82
CA SER A 26 15.18 -1.32 3.89
C SER A 26 16.44 -0.46 3.91
N GLY A 27 16.27 0.84 4.06
CA GLY A 27 17.37 1.81 4.05
C GLY A 27 17.64 2.41 2.69
N LYS A 28 16.95 1.98 1.64
CA LYS A 28 17.15 2.51 0.29
C LYS A 28 16.02 3.49 -0.09
N PRO A 29 16.35 4.57 -0.82
CA PRO A 29 15.31 5.39 -1.44
C PRO A 29 14.64 4.60 -2.55
N VAL A 30 13.30 4.62 -2.56
CA VAL A 30 12.51 3.94 -3.59
C VAL A 30 11.55 4.92 -4.22
N ILE A 31 11.18 4.65 -5.48
CA ILE A 31 10.22 5.45 -6.24
C ILE A 31 9.12 4.52 -6.70
N VAL A 32 7.87 4.88 -6.39
CA VAL A 32 6.70 4.05 -6.68
C VAL A 32 5.61 4.87 -7.35
N HIS A 33 4.76 4.19 -8.11
CA HIS A 33 3.40 4.66 -8.39
C HIS A 33 2.44 3.83 -7.56
N TYR A 34 1.38 4.46 -7.08
CA TYR A 34 0.39 3.77 -6.26
C TYR A 34 -1.00 4.33 -6.48
N THR A 35 -1.99 3.49 -6.18
CA THR A 35 -3.37 3.89 -6.02
C THR A 35 -3.91 3.22 -4.77
N GLY A 36 -4.62 3.98 -3.94
CA GLY A 36 -5.16 3.48 -2.68
C GLY A 36 -6.67 3.61 -2.60
N TRP A 37 -7.30 2.59 -2.05
CA TRP A 37 -8.75 2.53 -1.81
C TRP A 37 -9.00 2.11 -0.36
N LEU A 38 -10.17 2.45 0.13
CA LEU A 38 -10.66 1.83 1.35
C LEU A 38 -10.98 0.37 1.05
N TYR A 39 -10.53 -0.54 1.90
CA TYR A 39 -10.82 -1.95 1.72
C TYR A 39 -12.30 -2.20 1.95
N ASP A 40 -12.97 -2.81 1.00
CA ASP A 40 -14.40 -3.11 1.08
C ASP A 40 -14.65 -4.50 0.48
N PRO A 41 -14.88 -5.52 1.32
CA PRO A 41 -15.07 -6.89 0.84
C PRO A 41 -16.33 -7.07 0.01
N SER A 42 -17.23 -6.07 -0.03
CA SER A 42 -18.44 -6.13 -0.85
C SER A 42 -18.22 -5.63 -2.27
N LYS A 43 -17.04 -5.07 -2.57
CA LYS A 43 -16.72 -4.50 -3.88
C LYS A 43 -15.78 -5.39 -4.66
N PRO A 44 -15.76 -5.26 -6.02
CA PRO A 44 -14.80 -6.02 -6.83
C PRO A 44 -13.37 -5.76 -6.39
N ASP A 45 -12.58 -6.83 -6.30
CA ASP A 45 -11.19 -6.78 -5.85
C ASP A 45 -11.00 -6.15 -4.47
N ASN A 46 -12.08 -6.08 -3.66
CA ASN A 46 -12.10 -5.48 -2.33
C ASN A 46 -11.80 -3.97 -2.34
N LYS A 47 -11.95 -3.32 -3.48
CA LYS A 47 -11.62 -1.90 -3.66
C LYS A 47 -12.87 -1.04 -3.52
N GLY A 48 -12.98 -0.37 -2.40
CA GLY A 48 -14.04 0.58 -2.12
C GLY A 48 -13.72 1.97 -2.69
N ALA A 49 -13.95 3.02 -1.91
CA ALA A 49 -13.70 4.39 -2.35
C ALA A 49 -12.20 4.63 -2.52
N LYS A 50 -11.82 5.13 -3.70
CA LYS A 50 -10.45 5.57 -3.97
C LYS A 50 -10.17 6.86 -3.20
N PHE A 51 -9.05 6.94 -2.48
CA PHE A 51 -8.74 8.13 -1.70
C PHE A 51 -7.45 8.82 -2.15
N ASP A 52 -6.58 8.15 -2.89
CA ASP A 52 -5.33 8.76 -3.35
C ASP A 52 -4.75 7.96 -4.52
N SER A 53 -4.02 8.66 -5.41
CA SER A 53 -3.30 8.02 -6.50
C SER A 53 -2.20 8.93 -7.04
N SER A 54 -0.98 8.43 -7.05
CA SER A 54 0.13 9.12 -7.71
C SER A 54 -0.05 9.15 -9.22
N ARG A 55 -0.73 8.16 -9.78
CA ARG A 55 -0.98 8.09 -11.22
C ARG A 55 -1.93 9.18 -11.68
N ASP A 56 -2.93 9.53 -10.86
CA ASP A 56 -3.84 10.63 -11.18
C ASP A 56 -3.10 11.97 -11.24
N ARG A 57 -2.06 12.13 -10.40
CA ARG A 57 -1.20 13.32 -10.40
C ARG A 57 -0.11 13.24 -11.45
N GLN A 58 0.13 12.08 -12.04
CA GLN A 58 1.22 11.79 -12.97
C GLN A 58 2.59 12.12 -12.40
N VAL A 59 2.74 11.99 -11.07
CA VAL A 59 4.00 12.23 -10.37
C VAL A 59 4.29 11.04 -9.47
N PRO A 60 5.36 10.28 -9.75
CA PRO A 60 5.72 9.16 -8.88
C PRO A 60 6.14 9.66 -7.50
N PHE A 61 6.01 8.80 -6.51
CA PHE A 61 6.27 9.14 -5.13
C PHE A 61 7.55 8.46 -4.66
N GLY A 62 8.48 9.27 -4.12
CA GLY A 62 9.74 8.76 -3.58
C GLY A 62 9.75 8.81 -2.06
N PHE A 63 10.30 7.79 -1.43
CA PHE A 63 10.48 7.76 0.03
C PHE A 63 11.62 6.83 0.41
N PHE A 64 12.15 7.02 1.62
CA PHE A 64 13.15 6.12 2.21
C PHE A 64 12.43 4.92 2.80
N LEU A 65 12.71 3.75 2.24
CA LEU A 65 12.07 2.51 2.68
C LEU A 65 12.57 2.11 4.07
N GLY A 66 11.64 1.86 4.99
CA GLY A 66 11.96 1.48 6.35
C GLY A 66 12.30 2.66 7.27
N GLY A 67 12.19 3.90 6.78
CA GLY A 67 12.57 5.08 7.54
C GLY A 67 11.48 5.69 8.42
N GLY A 68 10.30 5.09 8.48
CA GLY A 68 9.19 5.63 9.26
C GLY A 68 8.58 6.90 8.69
N LYS A 69 8.85 7.20 7.42
CA LYS A 69 8.34 8.41 6.74
C LYS A 69 6.96 8.19 6.12
N VAL A 70 6.55 6.94 5.98
CA VAL A 70 5.27 6.53 5.41
C VAL A 70 4.60 5.56 6.37
N ILE A 71 3.36 5.19 6.09
CA ILE A 71 2.66 4.23 6.95
C ILE A 71 3.44 2.90 6.99
N LYS A 72 3.33 2.22 8.12
CA LYS A 72 4.07 0.98 8.37
C LYS A 72 3.81 -0.08 7.30
N GLY A 73 2.57 -0.14 6.78
CA GLY A 73 2.21 -1.07 5.72
C GLY A 73 3.03 -0.88 4.45
N TRP A 74 3.48 0.33 4.16
CA TRP A 74 4.36 0.59 3.03
C TRP A 74 5.82 0.26 3.36
N ASP A 75 6.29 0.69 4.55
CA ASP A 75 7.67 0.40 4.95
C ASP A 75 7.96 -1.10 4.99
N GLU A 76 6.97 -1.89 5.37
CA GLU A 76 7.11 -3.35 5.40
C GLU A 76 6.60 -4.02 4.12
N GLY A 77 5.60 -3.42 3.47
CA GLY A 77 4.95 -4.02 2.32
C GLY A 77 5.74 -3.94 1.03
N VAL A 78 6.55 -2.90 0.84
CA VAL A 78 7.32 -2.69 -0.39
C VAL A 78 8.64 -3.46 -0.37
N VAL A 79 9.15 -3.81 0.80
CA VAL A 79 10.40 -4.59 0.92
C VAL A 79 10.29 -5.87 0.12
N GLY A 80 11.32 -6.14 -0.68
CA GLY A 80 11.40 -7.34 -1.50
C GLY A 80 10.82 -7.20 -2.91
N MET A 81 10.14 -6.09 -3.22
CA MET A 81 9.74 -5.83 -4.61
C MET A 81 10.98 -5.57 -5.46
N MET A 82 10.89 -5.92 -6.72
CA MET A 82 11.94 -5.59 -7.68
C MET A 82 11.40 -4.58 -8.69
N VAL A 83 12.29 -3.73 -9.22
CA VAL A 83 11.89 -2.70 -10.18
C VAL A 83 11.14 -3.33 -11.35
N GLY A 84 10.02 -2.75 -11.71
CA GLY A 84 9.09 -3.26 -12.70
C GLY A 84 7.99 -4.14 -12.12
N GLY A 85 8.10 -4.51 -10.84
CA GLY A 85 7.10 -5.34 -10.18
C GLY A 85 5.87 -4.56 -9.75
N GLN A 86 4.78 -5.30 -9.55
CA GLN A 86 3.51 -4.75 -9.06
C GLN A 86 3.03 -5.63 -7.92
N ARG A 87 2.60 -4.99 -6.84
CA ARG A 87 2.16 -5.68 -5.63
C ARG A 87 0.93 -5.01 -5.08
N THR A 88 -0.05 -5.80 -4.66
CA THR A 88 -1.20 -5.31 -3.91
C THR A 88 -0.92 -5.48 -2.42
N LEU A 89 -1.13 -4.41 -1.66
CA LEU A 89 -0.96 -4.41 -0.22
C LEU A 89 -2.32 -4.25 0.44
N ILE A 90 -2.66 -5.16 1.35
CA ILE A 90 -3.85 -5.02 2.18
C ILE A 90 -3.36 -4.69 3.58
N ILE A 91 -3.74 -3.50 4.06
CA ILE A 91 -3.11 -2.86 5.23
C ILE A 91 -4.16 -2.66 6.31
N PRO A 92 -4.12 -3.46 7.39
CA PRO A 92 -5.04 -3.24 8.51
C PRO A 92 -4.70 -1.93 9.24
N PRO A 93 -5.63 -1.41 10.05
CA PRO A 93 -5.44 -0.10 10.69
C PRO A 93 -4.14 0.05 11.45
N SER A 94 -3.67 -0.99 12.12
CA SER A 94 -2.43 -0.94 12.90
C SER A 94 -1.18 -0.71 12.04
N TYR A 95 -1.27 -0.96 10.75
CA TYR A 95 -0.19 -0.72 9.77
C TYR A 95 -0.49 0.51 8.90
N GLY A 96 -1.64 1.14 9.10
CA GLY A 96 -2.07 2.31 8.36
C GLY A 96 -2.22 3.53 9.26
N TYR A 97 -3.41 4.11 9.26
CA TYR A 97 -3.66 5.37 9.98
C TYR A 97 -4.37 5.17 11.33
N GLY A 98 -4.62 3.91 11.73
CA GLY A 98 -5.10 3.56 13.06
C GLY A 98 -6.44 4.20 13.43
N GLU A 99 -6.58 4.50 14.72
CA GLU A 99 -7.82 5.06 15.27
C GLU A 99 -8.08 6.49 14.82
N ARG A 100 -7.04 7.23 14.39
CA ARG A 100 -7.20 8.64 13.99
C ARG A 100 -7.72 8.79 12.57
N GLY A 101 -7.43 7.84 11.69
CA GLY A 101 -7.66 8.03 10.27
C GLY A 101 -6.77 9.15 9.71
N ALA A 102 -7.15 9.74 8.59
CA ALA A 102 -6.36 10.80 7.97
C ALA A 102 -7.26 11.80 7.24
N GLY A 103 -7.21 13.04 7.68
CA GLY A 103 -7.65 14.19 6.93
C GLY A 103 -9.05 14.16 6.31
N GLY A 104 -10.00 13.47 6.89
CA GLY A 104 -11.36 13.39 6.36
C GLY A 104 -11.54 12.43 5.18
N VAL A 105 -10.46 11.85 4.64
CA VAL A 105 -10.55 10.88 3.52
C VAL A 105 -10.39 9.44 4.01
N ILE A 106 -9.67 9.23 5.09
CA ILE A 106 -9.50 7.91 5.69
C ILE A 106 -10.16 7.91 7.06
N PRO A 107 -11.25 7.14 7.22
CA PRO A 107 -11.94 7.10 8.51
C PRO A 107 -11.11 6.38 9.58
N PRO A 108 -11.50 6.54 10.85
CA PRO A 108 -10.88 5.78 11.93
C PRO A 108 -10.99 4.27 11.70
N ASN A 109 -9.94 3.56 12.06
CA ASN A 109 -9.89 2.08 11.99
C ASN A 109 -10.12 1.51 10.60
N ALA A 110 -9.70 2.24 9.56
CA ALA A 110 -9.87 1.80 8.18
C ALA A 110 -8.80 0.79 7.77
N THR A 111 -9.23 -0.28 7.13
CA THR A 111 -8.35 -1.18 6.39
C THR A 111 -8.19 -0.63 4.98
N LEU A 112 -6.99 -0.62 4.46
CA LEU A 112 -6.66 0.00 3.19
C LEU A 112 -6.19 -1.07 2.20
N ILE A 113 -6.39 -0.79 0.90
CA ILE A 113 -5.82 -1.63 -0.15
C ILE A 113 -5.13 -0.72 -1.15
N PHE A 114 -3.86 -1.03 -1.47
CA PHE A 114 -3.05 -0.28 -2.42
C PHE A 114 -2.56 -1.19 -3.52
N ASP A 115 -2.58 -0.69 -4.75
CA ASP A 115 -1.80 -1.27 -5.84
C ASP A 115 -0.53 -0.43 -5.96
N VAL A 116 0.63 -1.05 -5.87
CA VAL A 116 1.93 -0.39 -5.89
C VAL A 116 2.76 -0.96 -7.01
N GLU A 117 3.37 -0.07 -7.79
CA GLU A 117 4.37 -0.44 -8.80
C GLU A 117 5.71 0.18 -8.41
N LEU A 118 6.76 -0.64 -8.33
CA LEU A 118 8.10 -0.15 -8.05
C LEU A 118 8.75 0.36 -9.33
N ILE A 119 9.01 1.67 -9.37
CA ILE A 119 9.56 2.33 -10.55
C ILE A 119 11.09 2.32 -10.52
N ASP A 120 11.69 2.61 -9.36
CA ASP A 120 13.13 2.68 -9.24
C ASP A 120 13.58 2.48 -7.79
N VAL A 121 14.85 2.07 -7.63
CA VAL A 121 15.54 2.00 -6.34
C VAL A 121 16.85 2.78 -6.51
N LYS A 122 17.06 3.77 -5.67
CA LYS A 122 18.25 4.66 -5.75
C LYS A 122 19.48 4.18 -4.94
#